data_84cc27784095e2880a032d3ac737b225
#
_entry.id   84cc27784095e2880a032d3ac737b225
#
_cell.length_a   1.000
_cell.length_b   1.000
_cell.length_c   1.000
_cell.angle_alpha   90.00
_cell.angle_beta   90.00
_cell.angle_gamma   90.00
#
_symmetry.space_group_name_H-M   'P 1'
#
loop_
_entity.id
_entity.type
_entity.pdbx_description
1 polymer ?
#
loop_
_entity_poly.entity_id
_entity_poly.type
_entity_poly.pdbx_seq_one_letter_code
_entity_poly.pdbx_strand_id
1 'polypeptide(L)'
;FNASGVATRALSNVKADQVIDQFTHRRAMSHLSKGRVVIVAGGTGRPFLTTDTAAVNLALELDCDVVIKATKVDGVYNRDPARYPDAIKLDQLTHDESVARPDIKVMDKAALGLASEQQIAIIVCALLKDGNISRAARGEAVGTIIR
;
A
#
# COMPACT_ATOMS: atom_id res chain seq x y z
N PHE A 1 8.83 16.17 -2.98
CA PHE A 1 9.48 15.36 -4.02
C PHE A 1 10.14 16.25 -5.10
N ASN A 2 9.38 17.05 -5.86
CA ASN A 2 9.97 17.90 -6.89
C ASN A 2 11.06 18.84 -6.32
N ALA A 3 10.84 19.45 -5.15
CA ALA A 3 11.83 20.29 -4.46
C ALA A 3 13.10 19.51 -4.05
N SER A 4 12.99 18.18 -3.90
CA SER A 4 14.12 17.28 -3.60
C SER A 4 14.73 16.66 -4.87
N GLY A 5 14.43 17.18 -6.06
CA GLY A 5 14.96 16.67 -7.32
C GLY A 5 14.27 15.41 -7.86
N VAL A 6 13.22 14.91 -7.19
CA VAL A 6 12.47 13.73 -7.64
C VAL A 6 11.29 14.17 -8.49
N ALA A 7 11.34 13.89 -9.79
CA ALA A 7 10.27 14.23 -10.72
C ALA A 7 8.96 13.53 -10.33
N THR A 8 7.93 14.30 -10.01
CA THR A 8 6.68 13.78 -9.45
C THR A 8 5.47 14.39 -10.13
N ARG A 9 4.39 13.61 -10.23
CA ARG A 9 3.06 14.07 -10.69
C ARG A 9 1.99 13.61 -9.73
N ALA A 10 1.03 14.51 -9.46
CA ALA A 10 -0.16 14.20 -8.67
C ALA A 10 -1.36 14.02 -9.60
N LEU A 11 -2.12 12.96 -9.36
CA LEU A 11 -3.36 12.62 -10.04
C LEU A 11 -4.46 12.37 -9.00
N SER A 12 -5.72 12.50 -9.36
CA SER A 12 -6.84 12.28 -8.44
C SER A 12 -7.90 11.34 -9.01
N ASN A 13 -8.36 10.39 -8.20
CA ASN A 13 -9.53 9.56 -8.51
C ASN A 13 -10.86 10.32 -8.39
N VAL A 14 -10.84 11.45 -7.68
CA VAL A 14 -11.99 12.36 -7.57
C VAL A 14 -11.78 13.51 -8.53
N LYS A 15 -12.81 13.83 -9.30
CA LYS A 15 -12.76 14.92 -10.28
C LYS A 15 -12.58 16.27 -9.58
N ALA A 16 -11.47 16.95 -9.87
CA ALA A 16 -11.11 18.27 -9.34
C ALA A 16 -10.24 19.02 -10.35
N ASP A 17 -10.65 19.07 -11.60
CA ASP A 17 -9.87 19.49 -12.77
C ASP A 17 -9.25 20.90 -12.66
N GLN A 18 -9.77 21.75 -11.76
CA GLN A 18 -9.23 23.08 -11.52
C GLN A 18 -7.92 23.09 -10.72
N VAL A 19 -7.60 22.01 -10.01
CA VAL A 19 -6.45 21.96 -9.08
C VAL A 19 -5.54 20.75 -9.29
N ILE A 20 -6.06 19.65 -9.85
CA ILE A 20 -5.31 18.41 -10.04
C ILE A 20 -5.83 17.64 -11.25
N ASP A 21 -4.92 17.01 -11.98
CA ASP A 21 -5.27 16.16 -13.11
C ASP A 21 -6.03 14.90 -12.65
N GLN A 22 -7.05 14.51 -13.41
CA GLN A 22 -7.77 13.27 -13.15
C GLN A 22 -6.88 12.05 -13.41
N PHE A 23 -6.94 11.07 -12.51
CA PHE A 23 -6.30 9.78 -12.70
C PHE A 23 -6.92 9.06 -13.90
N THR A 24 -6.07 8.53 -14.74
CA THR A 24 -6.38 7.50 -15.73
C THR A 24 -5.17 6.59 -15.85
N HIS A 25 -5.38 5.30 -16.09
CA HIS A 25 -4.29 4.34 -16.33
C HIS A 25 -3.26 4.87 -17.33
N ARG A 26 -3.72 5.31 -18.50
CA ARG A 26 -2.85 5.85 -19.56
C ARG A 26 -1.98 7.03 -19.09
N ARG A 27 -2.55 7.95 -18.29
CA ARG A 27 -1.82 9.11 -17.79
C ARG A 27 -0.78 8.70 -16.75
N ALA A 28 -1.15 7.83 -15.81
CA ALA A 28 -0.24 7.31 -14.81
C ALA A 28 0.93 6.55 -15.46
N MET A 29 0.66 5.61 -16.36
CA MET A 29 1.69 4.86 -17.08
C MET A 29 2.61 5.75 -17.92
N SER A 30 2.08 6.82 -18.55
CA SER A 30 2.91 7.81 -19.25
C SER A 30 3.88 8.57 -18.34
N HIS A 31 3.58 8.68 -17.05
CA HIS A 31 4.49 9.26 -16.06
C HIS A 31 5.47 8.23 -15.52
N LEU A 32 5.00 7.05 -15.17
CA LEU A 32 5.83 5.96 -14.67
C LEU A 32 6.90 5.53 -15.66
N SER A 33 6.55 5.39 -16.96
CA SER A 33 7.50 5.07 -18.04
C SER A 33 8.63 6.10 -18.24
N LYS A 34 8.44 7.32 -17.72
CA LYS A 34 9.45 8.39 -17.70
C LYS A 34 10.23 8.46 -16.38
N GLY A 35 10.14 7.42 -15.54
CA GLY A 35 10.80 7.36 -14.24
C GLY A 35 10.26 8.37 -13.21
N ARG A 36 9.02 8.82 -13.34
CA ARG A 36 8.40 9.76 -12.41
C ARG A 36 7.69 9.04 -11.29
N VAL A 37 7.69 9.63 -10.11
CA VAL A 37 6.78 9.21 -9.03
C VAL A 37 5.38 9.74 -9.33
N VAL A 38 4.37 8.89 -9.23
CA VAL A 38 2.96 9.26 -9.35
C VAL A 38 2.30 9.20 -7.99
N ILE A 39 1.73 10.32 -7.55
CA ILE A 39 0.92 10.41 -6.34
C ILE A 39 -0.54 10.35 -6.77
N VAL A 40 -1.31 9.40 -6.23
CA VAL A 40 -2.75 9.29 -6.50
C VAL A 40 -3.53 9.67 -5.25
N ALA A 41 -4.34 10.70 -5.37
CA ALA A 41 -5.23 11.19 -4.31
C ALA A 41 -6.68 10.73 -4.53
N GLY A 42 -7.53 10.89 -3.49
CA GLY A 42 -8.96 10.63 -3.58
C GLY A 42 -9.39 9.17 -3.35
N GLY A 43 -8.47 8.31 -2.88
CA GLY A 43 -8.78 6.92 -2.57
C GLY A 43 -9.35 6.17 -3.78
N THR A 44 -10.44 5.42 -3.60
CA THR A 44 -11.17 4.76 -4.70
C THR A 44 -12.14 5.70 -5.42
N GLY A 45 -12.43 6.87 -4.87
CA GLY A 45 -13.55 7.72 -5.30
C GLY A 45 -14.93 7.10 -5.08
N ARG A 46 -15.04 6.03 -4.30
CA ARG A 46 -16.27 5.28 -4.04
C ARG A 46 -16.57 5.19 -2.53
N PRO A 47 -17.84 5.30 -2.11
CA PRO A 47 -18.22 5.11 -0.72
C PRO A 47 -17.96 3.65 -0.29
N PHE A 48 -17.81 3.44 1.03
CA PHE A 48 -17.63 2.13 1.69
C PHE A 48 -16.32 1.39 1.36
N LEU A 49 -15.45 1.94 0.52
CA LEU A 49 -14.13 1.42 0.25
C LEU A 49 -13.06 2.32 0.87
N THR A 50 -12.02 1.71 1.43
CA THR A 50 -10.94 2.44 2.09
C THR A 50 -9.79 2.76 1.13
N THR A 51 -8.79 3.49 1.63
CA THR A 51 -7.54 3.73 0.91
C THR A 51 -6.69 2.47 0.77
N ASP A 52 -6.89 1.45 1.62
CA ASP A 52 -6.23 0.14 1.46
C ASP A 52 -6.71 -0.56 0.18
N THR A 53 -8.04 -0.61 -0.03
CA THR A 53 -8.62 -1.10 -1.29
C THR A 53 -8.13 -0.30 -2.49
N ALA A 54 -8.04 1.03 -2.36
CA ALA A 54 -7.52 1.87 -3.44
C ALA A 54 -6.06 1.53 -3.78
N ALA A 55 -5.21 1.30 -2.78
CA ALA A 55 -3.81 0.98 -2.97
C ALA A 55 -3.63 -0.34 -3.73
N VAL A 56 -4.35 -1.40 -3.32
CA VAL A 56 -4.29 -2.70 -4.00
C VAL A 56 -4.82 -2.59 -5.43
N ASN A 57 -5.97 -1.94 -5.63
CA ASN A 57 -6.55 -1.77 -6.96
C ASN A 57 -5.62 -1.00 -7.91
N LEU A 58 -5.04 0.11 -7.43
CA LEU A 58 -4.09 0.91 -8.22
C LEU A 58 -2.80 0.14 -8.52
N ALA A 59 -2.31 -0.65 -7.58
CA ALA A 59 -1.12 -1.47 -7.80
C ALA A 59 -1.35 -2.50 -8.92
N LEU A 60 -2.51 -3.15 -8.92
CA LEU A 60 -2.90 -4.09 -9.98
C LEU A 60 -3.11 -3.38 -11.32
N GLU A 61 -3.83 -2.24 -11.32
CA GLU A 61 -4.08 -1.46 -12.53
C GLU A 61 -2.80 -0.93 -13.17
N LEU A 62 -1.76 -0.68 -12.39
CA LEU A 62 -0.48 -0.12 -12.84
C LEU A 62 0.66 -1.15 -12.95
N ASP A 63 0.34 -2.44 -12.91
CA ASP A 63 1.30 -3.56 -12.99
C ASP A 63 2.44 -3.44 -11.97
N CYS A 64 2.11 -3.08 -10.72
CA CYS A 64 3.10 -3.02 -9.65
C CYS A 64 3.41 -4.41 -9.09
N ASP A 65 4.66 -4.64 -8.70
CA ASP A 65 5.11 -5.92 -8.12
C ASP A 65 4.64 -6.11 -6.67
N VAL A 66 4.39 -5.02 -5.95
CA VAL A 66 4.13 -5.05 -4.51
C VAL A 66 3.34 -3.84 -4.02
N VAL A 67 2.53 -4.03 -3.00
CA VAL A 67 1.91 -2.95 -2.22
C VAL A 67 2.69 -2.75 -0.93
N ILE A 68 3.18 -1.54 -0.66
CA ILE A 68 3.84 -1.20 0.60
C ILE A 68 2.86 -0.40 1.47
N LYS A 69 2.41 -1.00 2.57
CA LYS A 69 1.62 -0.33 3.59
C LYS A 69 2.52 0.22 4.69
N ALA A 70 2.85 1.50 4.59
CA ALA A 70 3.57 2.21 5.63
C ALA A 70 2.57 2.68 6.72
N THR A 71 2.77 2.25 7.97
CA THR A 71 1.85 2.45 9.08
C THR A 71 2.57 2.80 10.38
N LYS A 72 1.81 3.05 11.47
CA LYS A 72 2.37 3.39 12.79
C LYS A 72 3.05 2.21 13.48
N VAL A 73 2.70 0.97 13.11
CA VAL A 73 3.33 -0.25 13.63
C VAL A 73 4.38 -0.77 12.66
N ASP A 74 5.34 -1.53 13.15
CA ASP A 74 6.49 -1.99 12.38
C ASP A 74 6.27 -3.33 11.67
N GLY A 75 5.04 -3.81 11.65
CA GLY A 75 4.64 -5.05 10.99
C GLY A 75 3.29 -5.55 11.51
N VAL A 76 2.97 -6.79 11.18
CA VAL A 76 1.76 -7.49 11.63
C VAL A 76 2.11 -8.35 12.83
N TYR A 77 1.22 -8.35 13.83
CA TYR A 77 1.38 -9.10 15.06
C TYR A 77 0.30 -10.17 15.19
N ASN A 78 0.58 -11.22 15.92
CA ASN A 78 -0.39 -12.29 16.22
C ASN A 78 -1.59 -11.80 17.07
N ARG A 79 -1.46 -10.64 17.72
CA ARG A 79 -2.48 -9.90 18.48
C ARG A 79 -2.07 -8.44 18.63
N ASP A 80 -2.96 -7.58 19.11
CA ASP A 80 -2.71 -6.15 19.26
C ASP A 80 -1.55 -5.85 20.22
N PRO A 81 -0.39 -5.36 19.75
CA PRO A 81 0.76 -5.10 20.62
C PRO A 81 0.53 -3.95 21.62
N ALA A 82 -0.46 -3.10 21.38
CA ALA A 82 -0.82 -2.04 22.32
C ALA A 82 -1.56 -2.57 23.55
N ARG A 83 -2.20 -3.72 23.42
CA ARG A 83 -2.95 -4.37 24.49
C ARG A 83 -2.22 -5.53 25.13
N TYR A 84 -1.35 -6.18 24.37
CA TYR A 84 -0.65 -7.41 24.78
C TYR A 84 0.86 -7.23 24.64
N PRO A 85 1.58 -6.99 25.75
CA PRO A 85 3.04 -6.80 25.72
C PRO A 85 3.84 -8.00 25.20
N ASP A 86 3.23 -9.19 25.22
CA ASP A 86 3.77 -10.44 24.69
C ASP A 86 3.34 -10.75 23.26
N ALA A 87 2.79 -9.76 22.54
CA ALA A 87 2.46 -9.90 21.13
C ALA A 87 3.73 -10.17 20.31
N ILE A 88 3.66 -11.17 19.45
CA ILE A 88 4.77 -11.60 18.60
C ILE A 88 4.54 -11.04 17.19
N LYS A 89 5.55 -10.33 16.67
CA LYS A 89 5.55 -9.87 15.29
C LYS A 89 5.75 -11.07 14.35
N LEU A 90 4.99 -11.08 13.27
CA LEU A 90 5.06 -12.09 12.22
C LEU A 90 5.94 -11.55 11.09
N ASP A 91 6.97 -12.28 10.69
CA ASP A 91 7.83 -11.88 9.57
C ASP A 91 7.15 -12.12 8.23
N GLN A 92 6.34 -13.17 8.15
CA GLN A 92 5.60 -13.55 6.95
C GLN A 92 4.22 -14.09 7.30
N LEU A 93 3.26 -13.87 6.39
CA LEU A 93 1.93 -14.47 6.37
C LEU A 93 1.60 -14.91 4.95
N THR A 94 0.78 -15.95 4.82
CA THR A 94 0.13 -16.23 3.55
C THR A 94 -1.08 -15.33 3.36
N HIS A 95 -1.54 -15.17 2.12
CA HIS A 95 -2.79 -14.46 1.82
C HIS A 95 -3.96 -15.09 2.58
N ASP A 96 -4.07 -16.43 2.57
CA ASP A 96 -5.14 -17.15 3.25
C ASP A 96 -5.14 -16.91 4.76
N GLU A 97 -3.98 -16.95 5.41
CA GLU A 97 -3.85 -16.62 6.83
C GLU A 97 -4.31 -15.19 7.13
N SER A 98 -3.95 -14.23 6.26
CA SER A 98 -4.30 -12.81 6.44
C SER A 98 -5.80 -12.55 6.31
N VAL A 99 -6.50 -13.31 5.47
CA VAL A 99 -7.96 -13.23 5.26
C VAL A 99 -8.72 -13.98 6.35
N ALA A 100 -8.23 -15.17 6.76
CA ALA A 100 -8.92 -16.05 7.71
C ALA A 100 -8.84 -15.57 9.17
N ARG A 101 -7.86 -14.73 9.51
CA ARG A 101 -7.60 -14.31 10.90
C ARG A 101 -8.18 -12.93 11.21
N PRO A 102 -9.36 -12.84 11.86
CA PRO A 102 -10.02 -11.56 12.17
C PRO A 102 -9.30 -10.77 13.29
N ASP A 103 -8.44 -11.41 14.06
CA ASP A 103 -7.59 -10.82 15.09
C ASP A 103 -6.42 -10.03 14.49
N ILE A 104 -6.03 -10.34 13.26
CA ILE A 104 -4.96 -9.65 12.53
C ILE A 104 -5.56 -8.52 11.71
N LYS A 105 -5.32 -7.29 12.13
CA LYS A 105 -5.77 -6.07 11.42
C LYS A 105 -4.65 -5.50 10.56
N VAL A 106 -4.48 -6.03 9.37
CA VAL A 106 -3.50 -5.50 8.40
C VAL A 106 -4.12 -4.41 7.53
N MET A 107 -5.17 -4.77 6.82
CA MET A 107 -5.91 -3.95 5.87
C MET A 107 -7.41 -4.28 6.00
N ASP A 108 -8.25 -3.54 5.26
CA ASP A 108 -9.65 -3.96 5.18
C ASP A 108 -9.81 -5.27 4.38
N LYS A 109 -10.94 -5.96 4.62
CA LYS A 109 -11.19 -7.28 4.03
C LYS A 109 -11.27 -7.26 2.50
N ALA A 110 -11.76 -6.17 1.91
CA ALA A 110 -11.84 -6.05 0.45
C ALA A 110 -10.45 -5.95 -0.17
N ALA A 111 -9.55 -5.18 0.47
CA ALA A 111 -8.15 -5.07 0.05
C ALA A 111 -7.42 -6.41 0.16
N LEU A 112 -7.57 -7.13 1.29
CA LEU A 112 -6.94 -8.43 1.49
C LEU A 112 -7.50 -9.49 0.52
N GLY A 113 -8.83 -9.52 0.32
CA GLY A 113 -9.45 -10.43 -0.63
C GLY A 113 -8.97 -10.22 -2.05
N LEU A 114 -8.92 -8.96 -2.49
CA LEU A 114 -8.41 -8.60 -3.81
C LEU A 114 -6.92 -8.98 -3.98
N ALA A 115 -6.10 -8.69 -2.96
CA ALA A 115 -4.68 -9.05 -2.98
C ALA A 115 -4.46 -10.56 -3.02
N SER A 116 -5.26 -11.33 -2.27
CA SER A 116 -5.24 -12.80 -2.28
C SER A 116 -5.63 -13.35 -3.65
N GLU A 117 -6.74 -12.89 -4.23
CA GLU A 117 -7.23 -13.37 -5.52
C GLU A 117 -6.23 -13.09 -6.65
N GLN A 118 -5.58 -11.94 -6.63
CA GLN A 118 -4.63 -11.52 -7.65
C GLN A 118 -3.16 -11.84 -7.29
N GLN A 119 -2.93 -12.46 -6.13
CA GLN A 119 -1.59 -12.87 -5.66
C GLN A 119 -0.55 -11.74 -5.64
N ILE A 120 -1.00 -10.50 -5.37
CA ILE A 120 -0.07 -9.37 -5.21
C ILE A 120 0.49 -9.32 -3.79
N ALA A 121 1.82 -9.27 -3.65
CA ALA A 121 2.47 -9.20 -2.36
C ALA A 121 2.19 -7.86 -1.64
N ILE A 122 2.08 -7.92 -0.30
CA ILE A 122 1.92 -6.74 0.56
C ILE A 122 3.05 -6.72 1.58
N ILE A 123 3.75 -5.59 1.72
CA ILE A 123 4.72 -5.37 2.79
C ILE A 123 4.13 -4.36 3.77
N VAL A 124 4.02 -4.75 5.05
CA VAL A 124 3.60 -3.86 6.12
C VAL A 124 4.81 -3.41 6.92
N CYS A 125 5.09 -2.11 6.97
CA CYS A 125 6.26 -1.59 7.66
C CYS A 125 6.01 -0.28 8.40
N ALA A 126 6.91 0.08 9.34
CA ALA A 126 6.80 1.34 10.07
C ALA A 126 7.06 2.55 9.16
N LEU A 127 6.12 3.49 9.13
CA LEU A 127 6.23 4.76 8.40
C LEU A 127 7.33 5.66 8.98
N LEU A 128 7.42 5.73 10.31
CA LEU A 128 8.29 6.69 11.01
C LEU A 128 9.73 6.19 11.22
N LYS A 129 10.06 5.01 10.76
CA LYS A 129 11.43 4.50 10.79
C LYS A 129 12.14 4.89 9.51
N ASP A 130 13.18 5.71 9.67
CA ASP A 130 13.94 6.25 8.53
C ASP A 130 14.43 5.15 7.59
N GLY A 131 14.25 5.37 6.30
CA GLY A 131 14.67 4.48 5.24
C GLY A 131 13.79 3.24 5.02
N ASN A 132 12.81 2.93 5.89
CA ASN A 132 12.02 1.70 5.78
C ASN A 132 11.29 1.57 4.44
N ILE A 133 10.63 2.63 3.98
CA ILE A 133 9.90 2.60 2.70
C ILE A 133 10.89 2.33 1.54
N SER A 134 12.04 3.00 1.55
CA SER A 134 13.07 2.79 0.52
C SER A 134 13.66 1.38 0.56
N ARG A 135 13.83 0.81 1.75
CA ARG A 135 14.29 -0.57 1.94
C ARG A 135 13.25 -1.57 1.45
N ALA A 136 11.99 -1.37 1.82
CA ALA A 136 10.87 -2.19 1.32
C ALA A 136 10.79 -2.16 -0.21
N ALA A 137 10.92 -0.97 -0.81
CA ALA A 137 10.88 -0.81 -2.27
C ALA A 137 12.08 -1.47 -2.99
N ARG A 138 13.18 -1.73 -2.29
CA ARG A 138 14.32 -2.52 -2.81
C ARG A 138 14.20 -4.02 -2.54
N GLY A 139 13.10 -4.48 -1.96
CA GLY A 139 12.88 -5.89 -1.61
C GLY A 139 13.64 -6.35 -0.36
N GLU A 140 14.16 -5.42 0.45
CA GLU A 140 14.79 -5.78 1.71
C GLU A 140 13.76 -6.25 2.73
N ALA A 141 14.15 -7.20 3.59
CA ALA A 141 13.29 -7.71 4.67
C ALA A 141 13.05 -6.62 5.73
N VAL A 142 11.92 -5.94 5.63
CA VAL A 142 11.44 -4.94 6.59
C VAL A 142 9.97 -5.21 6.92
N GLY A 143 9.64 -5.18 8.20
CA GLY A 143 8.24 -5.38 8.62
C GLY A 143 7.74 -6.81 8.43
N THR A 144 6.52 -6.95 7.89
CA THR A 144 5.86 -8.23 7.60
C THR A 144 5.53 -8.31 6.12
N ILE A 145 5.84 -9.42 5.46
CA ILE A 145 5.41 -9.70 4.09
C ILE A 145 4.21 -10.63 4.07
N ILE A 146 3.24 -10.35 3.19
CA ILE A 146 2.06 -11.18 2.91
C ILE A 146 2.14 -11.60 1.44
N ARG A 147 2.13 -12.88 1.17
CA ARG A 147 2.27 -13.46 -0.18
C ARG A 147 1.72 -14.89 -0.25
#